data_05a08ec46e8a989334366afc6e085811
#
_entry.id   05a08ec46e8a989334366afc6e085811
#
_cell.length_a   1.000
_cell.length_b   1.000
_cell.length_c   1.000
_cell.angle_alpha   90.00
_cell.angle_beta   90.00
_cell.angle_gamma   90.00
#
_symmetry.space_group_name_H-M   'P 1'
#
loop_
_entity.id
_entity.type
_entity.pdbx_description
1 polymer ?
#
loop_
_entity_poly.entity_id
_entity_poly.type
_entity_poly.pdbx_seq_one_letter_code
_entity_poly.pdbx_strand_id
1 'polypeptide(L)'
;EKTENKEVPLSYNNSKDTLNTATLMWKEYFKDAYLDSLINTALSNNQELNITLQEIEVAKNEIRARKGEYLPFVGLKGGAGVEKVGRYTSQGANDANTEIKPGIETPEPLQDYGVKAYATWELDIWNKLHNAKKASVSKYLATVEGKNFMVTNLIAEIANSYYELLALDSQLNIVQQNIGLQNNALKIVKFQKEATRVTELAVKRFEAQVFNTKSLEFGIQQRIVETENRINFLVGRFPQPVKRNIDNFTDLVPNAINAGIPSQLLENRPDVKQA
;
A
#
# COMPACT_ATOMS: atom_id res chain seq x y z
N GLU A 1 9.27 -26.15 -17.10
CA GLU A 1 9.00 -24.68 -16.99
C GLU A 1 8.13 -24.27 -18.18
N LYS A 2 7.02 -23.58 -17.90
CA LYS A 2 6.24 -22.96 -18.96
C LYS A 2 7.06 -21.80 -19.52
N THR A 3 7.35 -21.84 -20.83
CA THR A 3 7.98 -20.71 -21.51
C THR A 3 7.00 -19.54 -21.57
N GLU A 4 7.42 -18.39 -21.12
CA GLU A 4 6.66 -17.15 -21.17
C GLU A 4 6.34 -16.79 -22.64
N ASN A 5 5.13 -16.28 -22.88
CA ASN A 5 4.83 -15.63 -24.15
C ASN A 5 5.50 -14.26 -24.19
N LYS A 6 6.56 -14.14 -24.98
CA LYS A 6 7.36 -12.90 -25.12
C LYS A 6 6.88 -12.02 -26.30
N GLU A 7 5.80 -12.40 -26.97
CA GLU A 7 5.25 -11.61 -28.05
C GLU A 7 4.51 -10.38 -27.48
N VAL A 8 5.09 -9.21 -27.68
CA VAL A 8 4.51 -7.92 -27.30
C VAL A 8 4.09 -7.20 -28.57
N PRO A 9 2.87 -6.64 -28.65
CA PRO A 9 2.44 -5.84 -29.80
C PRO A 9 3.42 -4.72 -30.10
N LEU A 10 3.64 -4.44 -31.39
CA LEU A 10 4.59 -3.41 -31.85
C LEU A 10 4.04 -1.99 -31.66
N SER A 11 2.72 -1.82 -31.52
CA SER A 11 2.10 -0.51 -31.38
C SER A 11 0.74 -0.63 -30.67
N TYR A 12 0.26 0.49 -30.08
CA TYR A 12 -1.11 0.64 -29.60
C TYR A 12 -2.02 1.12 -30.73
N ASN A 13 -3.09 0.38 -31.06
CA ASN A 13 -4.10 0.76 -32.05
C ASN A 13 -3.51 1.23 -33.40
N ASN A 14 -2.43 0.59 -33.86
CA ASN A 14 -1.68 0.99 -35.07
C ASN A 14 -1.14 2.44 -35.03
N SER A 15 -0.97 3.03 -33.87
CA SER A 15 -0.34 4.34 -33.71
C SER A 15 1.12 4.27 -34.14
N LYS A 16 1.58 5.28 -34.89
CA LYS A 16 2.99 5.46 -35.23
C LYS A 16 3.75 6.28 -34.18
N ASP A 17 3.08 6.71 -33.13
CA ASP A 17 3.68 7.51 -32.07
C ASP A 17 4.57 6.63 -31.18
N THR A 18 5.85 6.95 -31.14
CA THR A 18 6.88 6.27 -30.34
C THR A 18 7.28 7.08 -29.11
N LEU A 19 6.70 8.28 -28.92
CA LEU A 19 6.99 9.11 -27.76
C LEU A 19 6.45 8.44 -26.50
N ASN A 20 7.29 8.34 -25.50
CA ASN A 20 6.96 7.72 -24.23
C ASN A 20 7.08 8.73 -23.08
N THR A 21 5.96 9.05 -22.43
CA THR A 21 5.92 9.91 -21.25
C THR A 21 5.95 9.15 -19.92
N ALA A 22 6.09 7.81 -19.95
CA ALA A 22 6.12 6.98 -18.74
C ALA A 22 7.33 7.25 -17.83
N THR A 23 8.37 7.95 -18.34
CA THR A 23 9.53 8.39 -17.54
C THR A 23 9.31 9.77 -16.89
N LEU A 24 8.20 10.46 -17.22
CA LEU A 24 7.91 11.78 -16.68
C LEU A 24 7.63 11.67 -15.18
N MET A 25 8.33 12.44 -14.38
CA MET A 25 8.09 12.48 -12.95
C MET A 25 6.76 13.20 -12.66
N TRP A 26 6.00 12.72 -11.68
CA TRP A 26 4.73 13.32 -11.29
C TRP A 26 4.84 14.81 -10.96
N LYS A 27 5.98 15.28 -10.42
CA LYS A 27 6.26 16.70 -10.16
C LYS A 27 6.33 17.56 -11.42
N GLU A 28 6.73 16.99 -12.52
CA GLU A 28 6.79 17.67 -13.81
C GLU A 28 5.43 17.67 -14.51
N TYR A 29 4.62 16.64 -14.21
CA TYR A 29 3.27 16.51 -14.75
C TYR A 29 2.27 17.41 -14.01
N PHE A 30 2.25 17.37 -12.69
CA PHE A 30 1.37 18.21 -11.86
C PHE A 30 2.08 19.49 -11.45
N LYS A 31 1.64 20.63 -11.97
CA LYS A 31 2.23 21.94 -11.69
C LYS A 31 1.48 22.72 -10.59
N ASP A 32 0.74 22.04 -9.72
CA ASP A 32 -0.02 22.63 -8.63
C ASP A 32 0.74 22.47 -7.29
N ALA A 33 1.10 23.59 -6.67
CA ALA A 33 1.87 23.61 -5.42
C ALA A 33 1.11 23.01 -4.23
N TYR A 34 -0.23 23.11 -4.20
CA TYR A 34 -1.04 22.51 -3.15
C TYR A 34 -1.08 21.00 -3.29
N LEU A 35 -1.26 20.50 -4.52
CA LEU A 35 -1.20 19.07 -4.82
C LEU A 35 0.18 18.50 -4.51
N ASP A 36 1.26 19.19 -4.91
CA ASP A 36 2.64 18.79 -4.58
C ASP A 36 2.85 18.65 -3.07
N SER A 37 2.37 19.63 -2.29
CA SER A 37 2.42 19.57 -0.83
C SER A 37 1.66 18.40 -0.24
N LEU A 38 0.45 18.08 -0.78
CA LEU A 38 -0.34 16.94 -0.33
C LEU A 38 0.36 15.63 -0.61
N ILE A 39 0.89 15.45 -1.82
CA ILE A 39 1.62 14.23 -2.21
C ILE A 39 2.88 14.05 -1.34
N ASN A 40 3.68 15.09 -1.15
CA ASN A 40 4.87 15.02 -0.31
C ASN A 40 4.52 14.66 1.15
N THR A 41 3.42 15.20 1.68
CA THR A 41 2.94 14.86 3.02
C THR A 41 2.48 13.40 3.10
N ALA A 42 1.77 12.91 2.07
CA ALA A 42 1.32 11.52 2.00
C ALA A 42 2.51 10.55 1.96
N LEU A 43 3.52 10.84 1.13
CA LEU A 43 4.72 9.99 1.03
C LEU A 43 5.50 9.89 2.35
N SER A 44 5.33 10.87 3.24
CA SER A 44 5.98 10.87 4.56
C SER A 44 5.12 10.22 5.65
N ASN A 45 3.79 10.34 5.59
CA ASN A 45 2.90 10.04 6.71
C ASN A 45 1.90 8.90 6.42
N ASN A 46 1.76 8.45 5.18
CA ASN A 46 0.79 7.41 4.84
C ASN A 46 1.13 6.09 5.55
N GLN A 47 0.15 5.54 6.29
CA GLN A 47 0.36 4.36 7.13
C GLN A 47 0.57 3.08 6.31
N GLU A 48 -0.12 2.93 5.18
CA GLU A 48 0.04 1.77 4.30
C GLU A 48 1.44 1.73 3.68
N LEU A 49 1.96 2.90 3.30
CA LEU A 49 3.34 3.02 2.81
C LEU A 49 4.34 2.62 3.91
N ASN A 50 4.11 3.05 5.15
CA ASN A 50 4.95 2.67 6.28
C ASN A 50 4.91 1.16 6.55
N ILE A 51 3.74 0.52 6.47
CA ILE A 51 3.60 -0.94 6.57
C ILE A 51 4.43 -1.63 5.48
N THR A 52 4.27 -1.20 4.22
CA THR A 52 5.02 -1.77 3.10
C THR A 52 6.54 -1.62 3.26
N LEU A 53 7.02 -0.50 3.81
CA LEU A 53 8.43 -0.32 4.13
C LEU A 53 8.93 -1.33 5.19
N GLN A 54 8.11 -1.67 6.19
CA GLN A 54 8.43 -2.73 7.15
C GLN A 54 8.43 -4.12 6.50
N GLU A 55 7.52 -4.39 5.58
CA GLU A 55 7.50 -5.65 4.82
C GLU A 55 8.78 -5.83 3.98
N ILE A 56 9.32 -4.76 3.40
CA ILE A 56 10.62 -4.78 2.71
C ILE A 56 11.74 -5.17 3.68
N GLU A 57 11.79 -4.61 4.89
CA GLU A 57 12.79 -4.98 5.89
C GLU A 57 12.62 -6.43 6.38
N VAL A 58 11.38 -6.92 6.51
CA VAL A 58 11.11 -8.35 6.81
C VAL A 58 11.66 -9.23 5.69
N ALA A 59 11.35 -8.93 4.42
CA ALA A 59 11.86 -9.71 3.28
C ALA A 59 13.39 -9.68 3.19
N LYS A 60 14.02 -8.56 3.49
CA LYS A 60 15.48 -8.43 3.55
C LYS A 60 16.10 -9.25 4.68
N ASN A 61 15.46 -9.30 5.85
CA ASN A 61 15.92 -10.14 6.96
C ASN A 61 15.73 -11.63 6.66
N GLU A 62 14.69 -12.02 5.90
CA GLU A 62 14.53 -13.40 5.41
C GLU A 62 15.71 -13.84 4.56
N ILE A 63 16.26 -12.98 3.68
CA ILE A 63 17.47 -13.29 2.92
C ILE A 63 18.65 -13.57 3.88
N ARG A 64 18.78 -12.81 4.97
CA ARG A 64 19.84 -13.01 5.96
C ARG A 64 19.65 -14.33 6.71
N ALA A 65 18.40 -14.69 7.07
CA ALA A 65 18.08 -15.96 7.70
C ALA A 65 18.46 -17.13 6.78
N ARG A 66 18.03 -17.10 5.51
CA ARG A 66 18.37 -18.12 4.51
C ARG A 66 19.87 -18.21 4.24
N LYS A 67 20.59 -17.09 4.30
CA LYS A 67 22.05 -17.09 4.22
C LYS A 67 22.69 -17.78 5.42
N GLY A 68 22.09 -17.73 6.59
CA GLY A 68 22.58 -18.41 7.78
C GLY A 68 22.45 -19.94 7.71
N GLU A 69 21.42 -20.46 7.02
CA GLU A 69 21.10 -21.88 6.99
C GLU A 69 22.19 -22.78 6.37
N TYR A 70 23.01 -22.26 5.47
CA TYR A 70 24.12 -23.02 4.91
C TYR A 70 25.48 -22.78 5.61
N LEU A 71 25.48 -22.08 6.75
CA LEU A 71 26.62 -21.96 7.62
C LEU A 71 26.56 -23.04 8.72
N PRO A 72 27.70 -23.50 9.27
CA PRO A 72 27.70 -24.44 10.38
C PRO A 72 27.09 -23.80 11.63
N PHE A 73 26.20 -24.53 12.31
CA PHE A 73 25.66 -24.15 13.60
C PHE A 73 26.54 -24.76 14.69
N VAL A 74 27.00 -23.91 15.60
CA VAL A 74 27.75 -24.34 16.78
C VAL A 74 26.90 -24.12 18.01
N GLY A 75 26.74 -25.18 18.81
CA GLY A 75 25.99 -25.13 20.05
C GLY A 75 26.78 -25.67 21.22
N LEU A 76 26.45 -25.17 22.41
CA LEU A 76 26.95 -25.69 23.68
C LEU A 76 25.75 -26.33 24.43
N LYS A 77 25.93 -27.52 24.95
CA LYS A 77 24.92 -28.20 25.75
C LYS A 77 25.55 -28.59 27.10
N GLY A 78 24.98 -28.11 28.19
CA GLY A 78 25.29 -28.55 29.54
C GLY A 78 24.10 -29.34 30.07
N GLY A 79 24.38 -30.42 30.79
CA GLY A 79 23.34 -31.23 31.43
C GLY A 79 23.84 -31.78 32.75
N ALA A 80 22.93 -31.84 33.70
CA ALA A 80 23.07 -32.57 34.93
C ALA A 80 21.93 -33.59 35.02
N GLY A 81 22.23 -34.83 35.21
CA GLY A 81 21.27 -35.92 35.31
C GLY A 81 21.54 -36.82 36.48
N VAL A 82 20.54 -37.56 36.89
CA VAL A 82 20.62 -38.60 37.87
C VAL A 82 19.92 -39.82 37.28
N GLU A 83 20.67 -40.92 37.15
CA GLU A 83 20.13 -42.17 36.62
C GLU A 83 20.02 -43.21 37.72
N LYS A 84 18.87 -43.81 37.84
CA LYS A 84 18.65 -44.95 38.73
C LYS A 84 17.95 -46.06 37.96
N VAL A 85 18.69 -47.12 37.69
CA VAL A 85 18.18 -48.33 37.04
C VAL A 85 17.53 -49.25 38.07
N GLY A 86 16.42 -49.91 37.66
CA GLY A 86 15.77 -50.88 38.56
C GLY A 86 16.70 -52.05 38.92
N ARG A 87 16.89 -52.29 40.19
CA ARG A 87 17.88 -53.30 40.72
C ARG A 87 17.65 -54.72 40.20
N TYR A 88 16.41 -55.06 39.85
CA TYR A 88 16.06 -56.40 39.30
C TYR A 88 16.00 -56.46 37.76
N THR A 89 16.52 -55.45 37.09
CA THR A 89 16.77 -55.51 35.64
C THR A 89 18.17 -56.07 35.37
N SER A 90 18.45 -56.52 34.13
CA SER A 90 19.76 -57.01 33.76
C SER A 90 20.87 -55.96 33.96
N GLN A 91 20.57 -54.70 33.71
CA GLN A 91 21.52 -53.60 33.93
C GLN A 91 21.69 -53.34 35.44
N GLY A 92 20.61 -53.25 36.21
CA GLY A 92 20.72 -53.03 37.65
C GLY A 92 21.38 -54.16 38.42
N ALA A 93 21.19 -55.41 37.97
CA ALA A 93 21.94 -56.56 38.50
C ALA A 93 23.46 -56.49 38.15
N ASN A 94 23.77 -55.99 36.96
CA ASN A 94 25.17 -55.77 36.54
C ASN A 94 25.81 -54.66 37.37
N ASP A 95 25.11 -53.50 37.53
CA ASP A 95 25.59 -52.34 38.29
C ASP A 95 25.82 -52.69 39.77
N ALA A 96 24.98 -53.59 40.34
CA ALA A 96 25.12 -54.07 41.73
C ALA A 96 26.31 -55.02 41.93
N ASN A 97 26.80 -55.64 40.85
CA ASN A 97 27.95 -56.59 40.91
C ASN A 97 29.21 -56.01 40.24
N THR A 98 29.17 -54.75 39.77
CA THR A 98 30.29 -54.09 39.12
C THR A 98 30.81 -52.96 40.01
N GLU A 99 32.10 -52.95 40.26
CA GLU A 99 32.77 -51.88 40.99
C GLU A 99 33.15 -50.75 40.05
N ILE A 100 32.74 -49.48 40.36
CA ILE A 100 33.14 -48.29 39.60
C ILE A 100 34.63 -47.97 39.81
N LYS A 101 35.19 -48.39 40.98
CA LYS A 101 36.58 -48.38 41.33
C LYS A 101 36.85 -49.61 42.25
N PRO A 102 38.03 -50.13 42.30
CA PRO A 102 38.38 -51.28 43.21
C PRO A 102 37.84 -51.02 44.64
N GLY A 103 36.91 -51.84 45.13
CA GLY A 103 36.28 -51.73 46.45
C GLY A 103 35.15 -50.76 46.57
N ILE A 104 34.66 -50.17 45.48
CA ILE A 104 33.54 -49.23 45.52
C ILE A 104 32.49 -49.68 44.49
N GLU A 105 31.32 -50.06 44.95
CA GLU A 105 30.15 -50.40 44.13
C GLU A 105 29.69 -49.18 43.31
N THR A 106 29.04 -49.42 42.17
CA THR A 106 28.41 -48.36 41.37
C THR A 106 27.37 -47.62 42.21
N PRO A 107 27.47 -46.27 42.35
CA PRO A 107 26.53 -45.51 43.17
C PRO A 107 25.12 -45.59 42.61
N GLU A 108 24.13 -45.80 43.51
CA GLU A 108 22.68 -45.68 43.22
C GLU A 108 22.08 -44.50 44.01
N PRO A 109 21.64 -43.44 43.38
CA PRO A 109 21.62 -43.12 41.95
C PRO A 109 22.98 -42.66 41.39
N LEU A 110 23.28 -43.02 40.14
CA LEU A 110 24.47 -42.54 39.43
C LEU A 110 24.27 -41.11 38.92
N GLN A 111 25.19 -40.23 39.25
CA GLN A 111 25.16 -38.83 38.80
C GLN A 111 25.91 -38.69 37.47
N ASP A 112 25.25 -38.00 36.51
CA ASP A 112 25.82 -37.68 35.20
C ASP A 112 25.92 -36.18 35.02
N TYR A 113 27.12 -35.68 34.83
CA TYR A 113 27.37 -34.26 34.56
C TYR A 113 28.13 -34.15 33.24
N GLY A 114 27.55 -33.43 32.28
CA GLY A 114 28.19 -33.32 30.99
C GLY A 114 28.15 -31.89 30.45
N VAL A 115 29.26 -31.48 29.88
CA VAL A 115 29.33 -30.25 29.04
C VAL A 115 29.92 -30.67 27.70
N LYS A 116 29.20 -30.34 26.62
CA LYS A 116 29.64 -30.65 25.27
C LYS A 116 29.43 -29.48 24.32
N ALA A 117 30.40 -29.29 23.44
CA ALA A 117 30.24 -28.47 22.25
C ALA A 117 29.89 -29.37 21.07
N TYR A 118 28.99 -28.93 20.21
CA TYR A 118 28.64 -29.64 18.99
C TYR A 118 28.54 -28.68 17.83
N ALA A 119 28.83 -29.13 16.62
CA ALA A 119 28.64 -28.41 15.38
C ALA A 119 27.79 -29.27 14.45
N THR A 120 26.76 -28.63 13.84
CA THR A 120 25.96 -29.26 12.80
C THR A 120 26.07 -28.46 11.53
N TRP A 121 26.27 -29.12 10.41
CA TRP A 121 26.39 -28.50 9.11
C TRP A 121 25.73 -29.34 8.04
N GLU A 122 24.81 -28.74 7.27
CA GLU A 122 24.15 -29.36 6.11
C GLU A 122 24.92 -28.97 4.84
N LEU A 123 25.55 -29.97 4.19
CA LEU A 123 26.18 -29.75 2.89
C LEU A 123 25.13 -29.62 1.82
N ASP A 124 25.09 -28.49 1.15
CA ASP A 124 24.07 -28.18 0.14
C ASP A 124 24.41 -28.73 -1.25
N ILE A 125 24.57 -30.06 -1.35
CA ILE A 125 24.98 -30.77 -2.56
C ILE A 125 24.00 -30.57 -3.71
N TRP A 126 22.73 -30.50 -3.42
CA TRP A 126 21.64 -30.32 -4.40
C TRP A 126 21.17 -28.85 -4.56
N ASN A 127 21.89 -27.88 -4.04
CA ASN A 127 21.56 -26.46 -4.06
C ASN A 127 20.19 -26.12 -3.48
N LYS A 128 19.64 -26.91 -2.56
CA LYS A 128 18.36 -26.66 -1.88
C LYS A 128 18.39 -25.32 -1.14
N LEU A 129 19.42 -25.13 -0.29
CA LEU A 129 19.56 -23.92 0.53
C LEU A 129 19.92 -22.69 -0.32
N HIS A 130 20.78 -22.85 -1.32
CA HIS A 130 21.10 -21.78 -2.26
C HIS A 130 19.89 -21.35 -3.08
N ASN A 131 19.05 -22.28 -3.53
CA ASN A 131 17.82 -21.96 -4.25
C ASN A 131 16.78 -21.30 -3.33
N ALA A 132 16.66 -21.73 -2.07
CA ALA A 132 15.82 -21.07 -1.07
C ALA A 132 16.24 -19.60 -0.86
N LYS A 133 17.55 -19.32 -0.77
CA LYS A 133 18.06 -17.94 -0.72
C LYS A 133 17.74 -17.17 -2.00
N LYS A 134 17.92 -17.75 -3.19
CA LYS A 134 17.57 -17.09 -4.47
C LYS A 134 16.08 -16.74 -4.52
N ALA A 135 15.20 -17.65 -4.09
CA ALA A 135 13.77 -17.40 -3.99
C ALA A 135 13.46 -16.23 -3.04
N SER A 136 14.14 -16.15 -1.88
CA SER A 136 13.98 -15.02 -0.95
C SER A 136 14.47 -13.70 -1.55
N VAL A 137 15.55 -13.71 -2.36
CA VAL A 137 16.01 -12.52 -3.09
C VAL A 137 14.97 -12.07 -4.11
N SER A 138 14.40 -12.99 -4.90
CA SER A 138 13.34 -12.65 -5.85
C SER A 138 12.11 -12.08 -5.14
N LYS A 139 11.70 -12.66 -4.01
CA LYS A 139 10.60 -12.16 -3.18
C LYS A 139 10.88 -10.74 -2.66
N TYR A 140 12.10 -10.46 -2.20
CA TYR A 140 12.49 -9.12 -1.79
C TYR A 140 12.38 -8.11 -2.94
N LEU A 141 12.89 -8.45 -4.14
CA LEU A 141 12.79 -7.58 -5.31
C LEU A 141 11.33 -7.33 -5.70
N ALA A 142 10.48 -8.35 -5.68
CA ALA A 142 9.05 -8.22 -5.90
C ALA A 142 8.38 -7.27 -4.88
N THR A 143 8.78 -7.33 -3.60
CA THR A 143 8.26 -6.42 -2.56
C THR A 143 8.67 -4.97 -2.81
N VAL A 144 9.89 -4.73 -3.29
CA VAL A 144 10.38 -3.39 -3.66
C VAL A 144 9.56 -2.80 -4.82
N GLU A 145 9.31 -3.60 -5.86
CA GLU A 145 8.48 -3.15 -6.98
C GLU A 145 7.01 -2.99 -6.57
N GLY A 146 6.50 -3.83 -5.68
CA GLY A 146 5.16 -3.67 -5.06
C GLY A 146 5.02 -2.33 -4.34
N LYS A 147 6.06 -1.88 -3.60
CA LYS A 147 6.09 -0.54 -3.00
C LYS A 147 6.03 0.56 -4.08
N ASN A 148 6.78 0.43 -5.18
CA ASN A 148 6.76 1.41 -6.25
C ASN A 148 5.37 1.51 -6.91
N PHE A 149 4.71 0.36 -7.09
CA PHE A 149 3.32 0.30 -7.57
C PHE A 149 2.35 1.00 -6.61
N MET A 150 2.46 0.72 -5.31
CA MET A 150 1.65 1.35 -4.27
C MET A 150 1.84 2.87 -4.24
N VAL A 151 3.08 3.37 -4.32
CA VAL A 151 3.38 4.81 -4.38
C VAL A 151 2.72 5.45 -5.60
N THR A 152 2.79 4.80 -6.76
CA THR A 152 2.15 5.30 -7.98
C THR A 152 0.64 5.41 -7.83
N ASN A 153 -0.01 4.39 -7.25
CA ASN A 153 -1.45 4.39 -7.00
C ASN A 153 -1.85 5.45 -5.97
N LEU A 154 -1.08 5.60 -4.88
CA LEU A 154 -1.34 6.62 -3.86
C LEU A 154 -1.29 8.03 -4.45
N ILE A 155 -0.28 8.33 -5.29
CA ILE A 155 -0.18 9.62 -5.98
C ILE A 155 -1.38 9.83 -6.91
N ALA A 156 -1.76 8.81 -7.67
CA ALA A 156 -2.90 8.88 -8.59
C ALA A 156 -4.23 9.10 -7.84
N GLU A 157 -4.46 8.42 -6.71
CA GLU A 157 -5.67 8.61 -5.90
C GLU A 157 -5.75 9.99 -5.27
N ILE A 158 -4.62 10.52 -4.76
CA ILE A 158 -4.56 11.89 -4.21
C ILE A 158 -4.85 12.90 -5.32
N ALA A 159 -4.22 12.75 -6.48
CA ALA A 159 -4.44 13.65 -7.60
C ALA A 159 -5.91 13.61 -8.10
N ASN A 160 -6.48 12.42 -8.28
CA ASN A 160 -7.87 12.26 -8.68
C ASN A 160 -8.83 12.91 -7.67
N SER A 161 -8.63 12.66 -6.36
CA SER A 161 -9.46 13.25 -5.32
C SER A 161 -9.29 14.77 -5.24
N TYR A 162 -8.09 15.29 -5.47
CA TYR A 162 -7.82 16.72 -5.50
C TYR A 162 -8.53 17.43 -6.67
N TYR A 163 -8.44 16.86 -7.88
CA TYR A 163 -9.15 17.44 -9.04
C TYR A 163 -10.66 17.23 -8.96
N GLU A 164 -11.14 16.13 -8.35
CA GLU A 164 -12.57 15.99 -8.02
C GLU A 164 -13.03 17.11 -7.08
N LEU A 165 -12.23 17.45 -6.07
CA LEU A 165 -12.53 18.51 -5.12
C LEU A 165 -12.62 19.88 -5.80
N LEU A 166 -11.69 20.20 -6.71
CA LEU A 166 -11.74 21.42 -7.52
C LEU A 166 -12.99 21.48 -8.43
N ALA A 167 -13.36 20.36 -9.02
CA ALA A 167 -14.58 20.25 -9.83
C ALA A 167 -15.84 20.47 -9.00
N LEU A 168 -15.89 19.94 -7.78
CA LEU A 168 -17.01 20.14 -6.85
C LEU A 168 -17.13 21.61 -6.41
N ASP A 169 -16.02 22.30 -6.14
CA ASP A 169 -16.03 23.73 -5.83
C ASP A 169 -16.57 24.56 -7.00
N SER A 170 -16.12 24.24 -8.22
CA SER A 170 -16.65 24.90 -9.42
C SER A 170 -18.15 24.64 -9.59
N GLN A 171 -18.61 23.40 -9.37
CA GLN A 171 -20.06 23.07 -9.40
C GLN A 171 -20.83 23.84 -8.32
N LEU A 172 -20.28 23.94 -7.10
CA LEU A 172 -20.91 24.69 -6.01
C LEU A 172 -21.06 26.15 -6.36
N ASN A 173 -20.03 26.77 -6.93
CA ASN A 173 -20.11 28.18 -7.39
C ASN A 173 -21.20 28.39 -8.46
N ILE A 174 -21.28 27.52 -9.46
CA ILE A 174 -22.30 27.56 -10.51
C ILE A 174 -23.68 27.41 -9.90
N VAL A 175 -23.88 26.46 -8.98
CA VAL A 175 -25.21 26.26 -8.33
C VAL A 175 -25.58 27.46 -7.50
N GLN A 176 -24.68 28.08 -6.77
CA GLN A 176 -24.92 29.30 -5.98
C GLN A 176 -25.29 30.49 -6.86
N GLN A 177 -24.60 30.67 -7.98
CA GLN A 177 -24.98 31.70 -8.97
C GLN A 177 -26.38 31.44 -9.52
N ASN A 178 -26.72 30.19 -9.86
CA ASN A 178 -28.05 29.81 -10.32
C ASN A 178 -29.14 30.08 -9.28
N ILE A 179 -28.90 29.79 -8.01
CA ILE A 179 -29.82 30.12 -6.90
C ILE A 179 -30.04 31.62 -6.84
N GLY A 180 -29.00 32.44 -7.00
CA GLY A 180 -29.12 33.90 -7.08
C GLY A 180 -30.02 34.36 -8.22
N LEU A 181 -29.81 33.84 -9.44
CA LEU A 181 -30.64 34.15 -10.62
C LEU A 181 -32.08 33.70 -10.43
N GLN A 182 -32.30 32.48 -9.94
CA GLN A 182 -33.67 31.96 -9.69
C GLN A 182 -34.40 32.73 -8.60
N ASN A 183 -33.74 33.18 -7.53
CA ASN A 183 -34.32 34.04 -6.52
C ASN A 183 -34.76 35.41 -7.11
N ASN A 184 -33.94 35.98 -7.99
CA ASN A 184 -34.32 37.23 -8.68
C ASN A 184 -35.53 37.02 -9.59
N ALA A 185 -35.57 35.92 -10.36
CA ALA A 185 -36.74 35.57 -11.17
C ALA A 185 -37.98 35.34 -10.32
N LEU A 186 -37.85 34.65 -9.19
CA LEU A 186 -38.96 34.46 -8.23
C LEU A 186 -39.52 35.81 -7.70
N LYS A 187 -38.64 36.77 -7.38
CA LYS A 187 -39.09 38.12 -6.98
C LYS A 187 -39.92 38.80 -8.06
N ILE A 188 -39.46 38.74 -9.32
CA ILE A 188 -40.20 39.31 -10.47
C ILE A 188 -41.56 38.66 -10.62
N VAL A 189 -41.62 37.32 -10.54
CA VAL A 189 -42.88 36.56 -10.66
C VAL A 189 -43.85 36.91 -9.50
N LYS A 190 -43.36 37.13 -8.29
CA LYS A 190 -44.16 37.59 -7.13
C LYS A 190 -44.75 38.97 -7.37
N PHE A 191 -43.97 39.93 -7.89
CA PHE A 191 -44.49 41.25 -8.25
C PHE A 191 -45.53 41.19 -9.40
N GLN A 192 -45.31 40.30 -10.39
CA GLN A 192 -46.27 40.08 -11.46
C GLN A 192 -47.59 39.48 -10.95
N LYS A 193 -47.54 38.63 -9.92
CA LYS A 193 -48.72 38.10 -9.25
C LYS A 193 -49.48 39.20 -8.53
N GLU A 194 -48.81 40.08 -7.78
CA GLU A 194 -49.42 41.24 -7.12
C GLU A 194 -50.09 42.15 -8.12
N ALA A 195 -49.53 42.30 -9.32
CA ALA A 195 -50.08 43.00 -10.44
C ALA A 195 -51.17 42.20 -11.23
N THR A 196 -51.58 41.02 -10.71
CA THR A 196 -52.62 40.13 -11.31
C THR A 196 -52.23 39.59 -12.71
N ARG A 197 -50.97 39.64 -13.10
CA ARG A 197 -50.45 39.18 -14.42
C ARG A 197 -50.16 37.72 -14.51
N VAL A 198 -49.93 37.07 -13.37
CA VAL A 198 -49.63 35.63 -13.28
C VAL A 198 -50.38 34.98 -12.12
N THR A 199 -50.52 33.65 -12.18
CA THR A 199 -51.23 32.85 -11.16
C THR A 199 -50.31 32.46 -10.00
N GLU A 200 -50.95 32.11 -8.85
CA GLU A 200 -50.23 31.52 -7.70
C GLU A 200 -49.42 30.27 -8.08
N LEU A 201 -49.95 29.47 -9.02
CA LEU A 201 -49.27 28.28 -9.53
C LEU A 201 -47.91 28.64 -10.13
N ALA A 202 -47.79 29.75 -10.85
CA ALA A 202 -46.51 30.20 -11.40
C ALA A 202 -45.51 30.50 -10.28
N VAL A 203 -45.94 31.22 -9.22
CA VAL A 203 -45.09 31.51 -8.06
C VAL A 203 -44.61 30.22 -7.41
N LYS A 204 -45.51 29.25 -7.17
CA LYS A 204 -45.17 27.96 -6.53
C LYS A 204 -44.21 27.14 -7.38
N ARG A 205 -44.30 27.18 -8.70
CA ARG A 205 -43.30 26.53 -9.59
C ARG A 205 -41.91 27.11 -9.43
N PHE A 206 -41.78 28.43 -9.38
CA PHE A 206 -40.47 29.06 -9.18
C PHE A 206 -39.94 28.83 -7.76
N GLU A 207 -40.80 28.83 -6.73
CA GLU A 207 -40.38 28.45 -5.36
C GLU A 207 -39.85 27.02 -5.33
N ALA A 208 -40.55 26.05 -5.92
CA ALA A 208 -40.12 24.67 -6.00
C ALA A 208 -38.77 24.52 -6.72
N GLN A 209 -38.56 25.27 -7.82
CA GLN A 209 -37.31 25.27 -8.55
C GLN A 209 -36.14 25.78 -7.69
N VAL A 210 -36.34 26.88 -6.94
CA VAL A 210 -35.33 27.40 -6.00
C VAL A 210 -34.99 26.37 -4.93
N PHE A 211 -35.98 25.70 -4.35
CA PHE A 211 -35.74 24.67 -3.32
C PHE A 211 -35.03 23.45 -3.88
N ASN A 212 -35.34 23.00 -5.08
CA ASN A 212 -34.62 21.90 -5.75
C ASN A 212 -33.16 22.26 -5.97
N THR A 213 -32.86 23.48 -6.44
CA THR A 213 -31.49 23.92 -6.65
C THR A 213 -30.72 24.06 -5.33
N LYS A 214 -31.38 24.54 -4.26
CA LYS A 214 -30.80 24.54 -2.92
C LYS A 214 -30.50 23.12 -2.38
N SER A 215 -31.36 22.15 -2.68
CA SER A 215 -31.12 20.76 -2.33
C SER A 215 -29.85 20.23 -3.00
N LEU A 216 -29.60 20.58 -4.26
CA LEU A 216 -28.36 20.23 -4.96
C LEU A 216 -27.13 20.87 -4.30
N GLU A 217 -27.24 22.12 -3.82
CA GLU A 217 -26.14 22.79 -3.10
C GLU A 217 -25.69 21.98 -1.89
N PHE A 218 -26.62 21.52 -1.04
CA PHE A 218 -26.30 20.70 0.13
C PHE A 218 -25.65 19.37 -0.25
N GLY A 219 -26.13 18.72 -1.33
CA GLY A 219 -25.53 17.48 -1.83
C GLY A 219 -24.08 17.68 -2.30
N ILE A 220 -23.77 18.80 -2.96
CA ILE A 220 -22.41 19.13 -3.38
C ILE A 220 -21.53 19.43 -2.15
N GLN A 221 -22.03 20.20 -1.19
CA GLN A 221 -21.29 20.48 0.05
C GLN A 221 -20.94 19.20 0.83
N GLN A 222 -21.86 18.24 0.90
CA GLN A 222 -21.58 16.94 1.51
C GLN A 222 -20.45 16.22 0.77
N ARG A 223 -20.50 16.16 -0.57
CA ARG A 223 -19.45 15.53 -1.38
C ARG A 223 -18.09 16.22 -1.22
N ILE A 224 -18.05 17.53 -1.06
CA ILE A 224 -16.82 18.28 -0.76
C ILE A 224 -16.20 17.77 0.55
N VAL A 225 -17.00 17.67 1.62
CA VAL A 225 -16.52 17.18 2.92
C VAL A 225 -16.05 15.72 2.83
N GLU A 226 -16.77 14.87 2.12
CA GLU A 226 -16.39 13.47 1.91
C GLU A 226 -15.06 13.37 1.15
N THR A 227 -14.88 14.16 0.09
CA THR A 227 -13.65 14.18 -0.71
C THR A 227 -12.46 14.76 0.09
N GLU A 228 -12.69 15.83 0.87
CA GLU A 228 -11.66 16.35 1.79
C GLU A 228 -11.23 15.31 2.83
N ASN A 229 -12.18 14.56 3.41
CA ASN A 229 -11.88 13.49 4.35
C ASN A 229 -11.11 12.33 3.69
N ARG A 230 -11.45 11.99 2.45
CA ARG A 230 -10.71 11.00 1.66
C ARG A 230 -9.26 11.44 1.43
N ILE A 231 -9.03 12.69 1.03
CA ILE A 231 -7.68 13.25 0.87
C ILE A 231 -6.93 13.22 2.21
N ASN A 232 -7.56 13.64 3.31
CA ASN A 232 -6.95 13.62 4.64
C ASN A 232 -6.55 12.20 5.07
N PHE A 233 -7.37 11.19 4.77
CA PHE A 233 -7.06 9.79 5.01
C PHE A 233 -5.84 9.34 4.19
N LEU A 234 -5.81 9.60 2.88
CA LEU A 234 -4.69 9.25 2.01
C LEU A 234 -3.37 9.93 2.43
N VAL A 235 -3.47 11.16 2.91
CA VAL A 235 -2.32 11.94 3.41
C VAL A 235 -1.87 11.50 4.81
N GLY A 236 -2.67 10.69 5.53
CA GLY A 236 -2.35 10.21 6.87
C GLY A 236 -2.48 11.28 7.95
N ARG A 237 -3.49 12.17 7.85
CA ARG A 237 -3.74 13.24 8.83
C ARG A 237 -5.21 13.28 9.27
N PHE A 238 -5.48 13.93 10.40
CA PHE A 238 -6.84 14.14 10.87
C PHE A 238 -7.67 15.00 9.92
N PRO A 239 -9.01 14.85 9.88
CA PRO A 239 -9.91 15.65 9.07
C PRO A 239 -9.67 17.16 9.25
N GLN A 240 -9.42 17.85 8.17
CA GLN A 240 -9.24 19.30 8.11
C GLN A 240 -9.48 19.80 6.69
N PRO A 241 -9.77 21.10 6.50
CA PRO A 241 -9.94 21.66 5.16
C PRO A 241 -8.70 21.48 4.30
N VAL A 242 -8.90 21.14 3.03
CA VAL A 242 -7.83 20.96 2.05
C VAL A 242 -7.59 22.28 1.33
N LYS A 243 -6.36 22.82 1.45
CA LYS A 243 -5.96 24.03 0.73
C LYS A 243 -5.91 23.76 -0.77
N ARG A 244 -6.49 24.66 -1.57
CA ARG A 244 -6.58 24.54 -3.02
C ARG A 244 -6.78 25.90 -3.67
N ASN A 245 -6.43 26.02 -4.96
CA ASN A 245 -6.71 27.20 -5.76
C ASN A 245 -7.86 26.89 -6.73
N ILE A 246 -8.96 27.60 -6.59
CA ILE A 246 -10.20 27.40 -7.36
C ILE A 246 -10.18 28.23 -8.65
N ASP A 247 -9.41 29.32 -8.69
CA ASP A 247 -9.57 30.37 -9.71
C ASP A 247 -9.19 29.92 -11.14
N ASN A 248 -8.40 28.87 -11.29
CA ASN A 248 -7.88 28.44 -12.59
C ASN A 248 -8.36 27.04 -13.03
N PHE A 249 -9.36 26.45 -12.36
CA PHE A 249 -9.76 25.07 -12.66
C PHE A 249 -10.30 24.90 -14.10
N THR A 250 -11.07 25.88 -14.60
CA THR A 250 -11.65 25.84 -15.96
C THR A 250 -10.61 25.97 -17.07
N ASP A 251 -9.45 26.54 -16.77
CA ASP A 251 -8.38 26.80 -17.73
C ASP A 251 -7.28 25.72 -17.71
N LEU A 252 -7.44 24.69 -16.87
CA LEU A 252 -6.50 23.58 -16.78
C LEU A 252 -6.56 22.72 -18.04
N VAL A 253 -5.51 22.81 -18.87
CA VAL A 253 -5.30 21.91 -20.00
C VAL A 253 -4.31 20.84 -19.57
N PRO A 254 -4.72 19.55 -19.49
CA PRO A 254 -3.80 18.47 -19.18
C PRO A 254 -2.67 18.38 -20.21
N ASN A 255 -1.47 18.09 -19.75
CA ASN A 255 -0.37 17.79 -20.67
C ASN A 255 -0.72 16.52 -21.49
N ALA A 256 -0.34 16.51 -22.76
CA ALA A 256 -0.54 15.34 -23.61
C ALA A 256 0.25 14.14 -23.04
N ILE A 257 -0.43 13.01 -22.91
CA ILE A 257 0.16 11.74 -22.47
C ILE A 257 0.37 10.88 -23.71
N ASN A 258 1.63 10.52 -23.97
CA ASN A 258 2.00 9.62 -25.07
C ASN A 258 2.38 8.26 -24.49
N ALA A 259 1.68 7.21 -24.89
CA ALA A 259 1.85 5.87 -24.34
C ALA A 259 3.11 5.15 -24.83
N GLY A 260 3.75 5.64 -25.90
CA GLY A 260 4.88 4.97 -26.55
C GLY A 260 4.50 3.64 -27.19
N ILE A 261 5.40 2.69 -27.18
CA ILE A 261 5.16 1.32 -27.64
C ILE A 261 5.00 0.36 -26.46
N PRO A 262 4.21 -0.73 -26.60
CA PRO A 262 3.93 -1.65 -25.50
C PRO A 262 5.16 -2.22 -24.79
N SER A 263 6.23 -2.52 -25.50
CA SER A 263 7.48 -3.05 -24.92
C SER A 263 8.16 -2.09 -23.94
N GLN A 264 8.04 -0.78 -24.15
CA GLN A 264 8.62 0.22 -23.22
C GLN A 264 7.91 0.27 -21.86
N LEU A 265 6.63 -0.13 -21.80
CA LEU A 265 5.91 -0.18 -20.55
C LEU A 265 6.38 -1.31 -19.64
N LEU A 266 6.87 -2.42 -20.20
CA LEU A 266 7.36 -3.56 -19.40
C LEU A 266 8.52 -3.14 -18.48
N GLU A 267 9.37 -2.22 -18.94
CA GLU A 267 10.49 -1.71 -18.15
C GLU A 267 10.09 -0.66 -17.12
N ASN A 268 8.94 0.01 -17.31
CA ASN A 268 8.53 1.15 -16.48
C ASN A 268 7.37 0.82 -15.53
N ARG A 269 6.67 -0.29 -15.73
CA ARG A 269 5.54 -0.70 -14.89
C ARG A 269 5.99 -1.54 -13.70
N PRO A 270 5.85 -1.04 -12.46
CA PRO A 270 6.26 -1.77 -11.27
C PRO A 270 5.47 -3.06 -11.04
N ASP A 271 4.19 -3.11 -11.41
CA ASP A 271 3.34 -4.31 -11.29
C ASP A 271 3.83 -5.45 -12.21
N VAL A 272 4.31 -5.12 -13.41
CA VAL A 272 4.90 -6.11 -14.33
C VAL A 272 6.26 -6.60 -13.82
N LYS A 273 7.08 -5.70 -13.26
CA LYS A 273 8.38 -6.06 -12.65
C LYS A 273 8.21 -6.91 -11.40
N GLN A 274 7.12 -6.72 -10.67
CA GLN A 274 6.82 -7.49 -9.46
C GLN A 274 6.49 -8.95 -9.79
N ALA A 275 5.81 -9.23 -10.91
CA ALA A 275 5.43 -10.56 -11.38
C ALA A 275 6.61 -11.34 -11.93
#